data_a8fafda72f259d87fd4dd3ad7cd44a62
#
_entry.id   a8fafda72f259d87fd4dd3ad7cd44a62
#
_cell.length_a   1.000
_cell.length_b   1.000
_cell.length_c   1.000
_cell.angle_alpha   90.00
_cell.angle_beta   90.00
_cell.angle_gamma   90.00
#
_symmetry.space_group_name_H-M   'P 1'
#
loop_
_entity.id
_entity.type
_entity.pdbx_description
1 polymer ?
#
loop_
_entity_poly.entity_id
_entity_poly.type
_entity_poly.pdbx_seq_one_letter_code
_entity_poly.pdbx_strand_id
1 'polypeptide(L)'
;MQSMVCNDFVGLQTAVDVDHFTSSIQNFLPDVSVRERRGIATIDTNDRQFHAKAYPIGIHPQRVQEIAISNKAQRAYAQTQKIVNGRQIILRVDRVEPTKNIVRGLLAFELLLDQHPELVKEVCFVLMLVPSREGVTRYRRYATSITKLVQKINDKFGEKVVINVQGNNQGRALAAMREYDVMLVNSIIDGMHLGAKEGAVVNENDGVLVISRTAGVYQEMENGASLGIVPTDIQETADSLYKVLREMTPQERHKMSTKAARIASSHTVIDWLADQLKDLQGIIIPEDIDEPVAATIIPCANINNDSDNRPSSVRRLPRTEPPPLIPDMLVSEQIANQ
;
A
#
# COMPACT_ATOMS: atom_id res chain seq x y z
N MET A 1 9.71 5.27 -19.13
CA MET A 1 10.38 4.00 -19.46
C MET A 1 11.81 4.20 -19.95
N GLN A 2 12.07 4.98 -21.02
CA GLN A 2 13.43 5.25 -21.53
C GLN A 2 14.43 5.69 -20.44
N SER A 3 14.04 6.55 -19.51
CA SER A 3 14.91 6.98 -18.40
C SER A 3 15.26 5.85 -17.42
N MET A 4 14.38 4.87 -17.23
CA MET A 4 14.65 3.73 -16.33
C MET A 4 15.65 2.76 -16.92
N VAL A 5 15.62 2.55 -18.24
CA VAL A 5 16.56 1.66 -18.94
C VAL A 5 17.99 2.23 -19.05
N CYS A 6 18.19 3.49 -18.69
CA CYS A 6 19.52 4.09 -18.59
C CYS A 6 20.28 3.74 -17.31
N ASN A 7 19.63 3.09 -16.34
CA ASN A 7 20.27 2.65 -15.10
C ASN A 7 20.83 1.24 -15.27
N ASP A 8 21.88 0.89 -14.53
CA ASP A 8 22.47 -0.44 -14.56
C ASP A 8 21.65 -1.44 -13.76
N PHE A 9 20.88 -0.92 -12.78
CA PHE A 9 20.04 -1.71 -11.92
C PHE A 9 18.73 -0.97 -11.57
N VAL A 10 17.60 -1.68 -11.63
CA VAL A 10 16.26 -1.17 -11.26
C VAL A 10 15.70 -2.02 -10.11
N GLY A 11 15.59 -1.42 -8.93
CA GLY A 11 14.94 -2.03 -7.76
C GLY A 11 13.45 -1.69 -7.73
N LEU A 12 12.59 -2.70 -7.59
CA LEU A 12 11.14 -2.56 -7.47
C LEU A 12 10.66 -3.17 -6.16
N GLN A 13 9.39 -2.95 -5.78
CA GLN A 13 8.90 -3.41 -4.48
C GLN A 13 8.55 -4.90 -4.46
N THR A 14 8.02 -5.43 -5.55
CA THR A 14 7.50 -6.80 -5.58
C THR A 14 7.94 -7.53 -6.86
N ALA A 15 7.88 -8.86 -6.84
CA ALA A 15 8.14 -9.69 -8.03
C ALA A 15 7.15 -9.34 -9.16
N VAL A 16 5.88 -9.11 -8.84
CA VAL A 16 4.85 -8.69 -9.80
C VAL A 16 5.20 -7.34 -10.45
N ASP A 17 5.79 -6.41 -9.70
CA ASP A 17 6.25 -5.14 -10.27
C ASP A 17 7.41 -5.36 -11.26
N VAL A 18 8.32 -6.31 -10.98
CA VAL A 18 9.40 -6.70 -11.89
C VAL A 18 8.82 -7.32 -13.15
N ASP A 19 7.86 -8.23 -13.04
CA ASP A 19 7.19 -8.86 -14.18
C ASP A 19 6.46 -7.84 -15.07
N HIS A 20 5.75 -6.91 -14.46
CA HIS A 20 5.08 -5.83 -15.18
C HIS A 20 6.08 -4.89 -15.85
N PHE A 21 7.19 -4.58 -15.20
CA PHE A 21 8.24 -3.75 -15.74
C PHE A 21 8.91 -4.42 -16.95
N THR A 22 9.33 -5.67 -16.81
CA THR A 22 9.97 -6.42 -17.89
C THR A 22 9.04 -6.65 -19.08
N SER A 23 7.79 -7.03 -18.83
CA SER A 23 6.76 -7.16 -19.87
C SER A 23 6.50 -5.84 -20.59
N SER A 24 6.47 -4.73 -19.86
CA SER A 24 6.31 -3.40 -20.45
C SER A 24 7.49 -3.03 -21.33
N ILE A 25 8.72 -3.34 -20.93
CA ILE A 25 9.91 -3.08 -21.73
C ILE A 25 9.87 -3.90 -23.01
N GLN A 26 9.60 -5.20 -22.94
CA GLN A 26 9.49 -6.08 -24.11
C GLN A 26 8.43 -5.62 -25.11
N ASN A 27 7.31 -5.07 -24.62
CA ASN A 27 6.22 -4.62 -25.50
C ASN A 27 6.46 -3.23 -26.13
N PHE A 28 7.24 -2.36 -25.51
CA PHE A 28 7.35 -0.96 -25.93
C PHE A 28 8.75 -0.57 -26.43
N LEU A 29 9.76 -1.40 -26.25
CA LEU A 29 11.09 -1.17 -26.78
C LEU A 29 11.42 -2.25 -27.83
N PRO A 30 12.02 -1.88 -28.99
CA PRO A 30 12.44 -2.86 -29.98
C PRO A 30 13.66 -3.66 -29.48
N ASP A 31 13.79 -4.88 -29.98
CA ASP A 31 14.99 -5.72 -29.84
C ASP A 31 15.45 -5.94 -28.38
N VAL A 32 14.48 -6.16 -27.48
CA VAL A 32 14.74 -6.45 -26.07
C VAL A 32 14.54 -7.94 -25.78
N SER A 33 15.52 -8.56 -25.13
CA SER A 33 15.38 -9.88 -24.53
C SER A 33 15.47 -9.81 -23.01
N VAL A 34 14.68 -10.64 -22.32
CA VAL A 34 14.68 -10.74 -20.87
C VAL A 34 14.98 -12.18 -20.46
N ARG A 35 15.92 -12.35 -19.53
CA ARG A 35 16.25 -13.63 -18.92
C ARG A 35 16.17 -13.47 -17.41
N GLU A 36 15.57 -14.43 -16.71
CA GLU A 36 15.50 -14.42 -15.26
C GLU A 36 16.37 -15.55 -14.68
N ARG A 37 17.13 -15.19 -13.66
CA ARG A 37 17.91 -16.16 -12.87
C ARG A 37 17.97 -15.72 -11.41
N ARG A 38 17.56 -16.59 -10.50
CA ARG A 38 17.56 -16.35 -9.05
C ARG A 38 16.83 -15.06 -8.63
N GLY A 39 15.71 -14.75 -9.28
CA GLY A 39 14.92 -13.56 -9.00
C GLY A 39 15.50 -12.25 -9.54
N ILE A 40 16.57 -12.31 -10.34
CA ILE A 40 17.13 -11.15 -11.05
C ILE A 40 16.73 -11.28 -12.53
N ALA A 41 16.00 -10.32 -13.01
CA ALA A 41 15.73 -10.17 -14.42
C ALA A 41 16.91 -9.42 -15.08
N THR A 42 17.55 -10.07 -16.04
CA THR A 42 18.58 -9.48 -16.88
C THR A 42 17.95 -9.07 -18.20
N ILE A 43 18.04 -7.80 -18.53
CA ILE A 43 17.44 -7.18 -19.71
C ILE A 43 18.57 -6.80 -20.66
N ASP A 44 18.58 -7.42 -21.84
CA ASP A 44 19.50 -7.10 -22.92
C ASP A 44 18.78 -6.23 -23.94
N THR A 45 19.38 -5.09 -24.28
CA THR A 45 18.98 -4.20 -25.37
C THR A 45 20.10 -4.18 -26.41
N ASN A 46 19.87 -3.59 -27.59
CA ASN A 46 20.92 -3.47 -28.61
C ASN A 46 22.19 -2.76 -28.10
N ASP A 47 22.05 -1.83 -27.17
CA ASP A 47 23.13 -0.92 -26.76
C ASP A 47 23.74 -1.30 -25.39
N ARG A 48 22.98 -2.02 -24.54
CA ARG A 48 23.43 -2.31 -23.17
C ARG A 48 22.63 -3.44 -22.50
N GLN A 49 23.22 -3.96 -21.45
CA GLN A 49 22.57 -4.86 -20.50
C GLN A 49 22.32 -4.12 -19.18
N PHE A 50 21.19 -4.41 -18.53
CA PHE A 50 20.87 -3.94 -17.18
C PHE A 50 20.00 -4.96 -16.43
N HIS A 51 19.79 -4.73 -15.14
CA HIS A 51 19.13 -5.70 -14.29
C HIS A 51 17.92 -5.10 -13.57
N ALA A 52 16.92 -5.93 -13.26
CA ALA A 52 15.80 -5.58 -12.41
C ALA A 52 15.56 -6.67 -11.37
N LYS A 53 15.22 -6.27 -10.13
CA LYS A 53 14.94 -7.21 -9.04
C LYS A 53 13.93 -6.62 -8.05
N ALA A 54 13.17 -7.49 -7.39
CA ALA A 54 12.30 -7.10 -6.30
C ALA A 54 13.09 -6.92 -5.00
N TYR A 55 12.87 -5.78 -4.34
CA TYR A 55 13.37 -5.48 -3.00
C TYR A 55 12.19 -4.97 -2.16
N PRO A 56 11.42 -5.88 -1.56
CA PRO A 56 10.32 -5.50 -0.69
C PRO A 56 10.85 -4.80 0.55
N ILE A 57 10.51 -3.51 0.69
CA ILE A 57 11.02 -2.70 1.80
C ILE A 57 10.50 -3.20 3.14
N GLY A 58 11.40 -3.38 4.09
CA GLY A 58 11.11 -3.69 5.49
C GLY A 58 10.80 -2.45 6.33
N ILE A 59 10.50 -2.70 7.61
CA ILE A 59 10.36 -1.68 8.66
C ILE A 59 11.49 -1.83 9.67
N HIS A 60 11.51 -0.96 10.69
CA HIS A 60 12.38 -1.11 11.85
C HIS A 60 11.51 -1.51 13.07
N PRO A 61 11.33 -2.81 13.36
CA PRO A 61 10.35 -3.30 14.34
C PRO A 61 10.50 -2.66 15.72
N GLN A 62 11.73 -2.63 16.25
CA GLN A 62 12.01 -2.08 17.58
C GLN A 62 11.62 -0.61 17.68
N ARG A 63 11.95 0.18 16.65
CA ARG A 63 11.63 1.61 16.62
C ARG A 63 10.12 1.85 16.58
N VAL A 64 9.39 1.05 15.82
CA VAL A 64 7.91 1.12 15.72
C VAL A 64 7.28 0.79 17.07
N GLN A 65 7.74 -0.27 17.74
CA GLN A 65 7.30 -0.66 19.08
C GLN A 65 7.58 0.42 20.15
N GLU A 66 8.80 0.97 20.20
CA GLU A 66 9.17 2.06 21.11
C GLU A 66 8.23 3.27 20.96
N ILE A 67 7.93 3.67 19.71
CA ILE A 67 7.02 4.79 19.47
C ILE A 67 5.61 4.43 19.93
N ALA A 68 5.11 3.23 19.61
CA ALA A 68 3.76 2.78 19.93
C ALA A 68 3.46 2.82 21.44
N ILE A 69 4.41 2.42 22.29
CA ILE A 69 4.26 2.39 23.75
C ILE A 69 4.59 3.72 24.44
N SER A 70 5.13 4.70 23.70
CA SER A 70 5.55 5.98 24.30
C SER A 70 4.38 6.74 24.94
N ASN A 71 4.64 7.42 26.06
CA ASN A 71 3.64 8.25 26.73
C ASN A 71 3.03 9.32 25.79
N LYS A 72 3.81 9.83 24.83
CA LYS A 72 3.34 10.79 23.84
C LYS A 72 2.30 10.16 22.90
N ALA A 73 2.54 8.94 22.43
CA ALA A 73 1.63 8.19 21.57
C ALA A 73 0.32 7.85 22.32
N GLN A 74 0.43 7.34 23.54
CA GLN A 74 -0.72 7.00 24.37
C GLN A 74 -1.60 8.21 24.66
N ARG A 75 -1.02 9.35 25.05
CA ARG A 75 -1.77 10.60 25.26
C ARG A 75 -2.45 11.09 23.97
N ALA A 76 -1.80 10.95 22.81
CA ALA A 76 -2.38 11.35 21.53
C ALA A 76 -3.56 10.45 21.09
N TYR A 77 -3.59 9.20 21.54
CA TYR A 77 -4.66 8.24 21.24
C TYR A 77 -5.81 8.25 22.28
N ALA A 78 -5.57 8.68 23.51
CA ALA A 78 -6.49 8.56 24.64
C ALA A 78 -7.91 9.10 24.38
N GLN A 79 -8.06 10.18 23.63
CA GLN A 79 -9.38 10.72 23.27
C GLN A 79 -10.14 9.76 22.33
N THR A 80 -9.45 9.16 21.36
CA THR A 80 -10.05 8.18 20.44
C THR A 80 -10.47 6.94 21.22
N GLN A 81 -9.62 6.45 22.12
CA GLN A 81 -9.88 5.28 22.97
C GLN A 81 -11.14 5.48 23.84
N LYS A 82 -11.35 6.68 24.39
CA LYS A 82 -12.60 7.01 25.11
C LYS A 82 -13.85 6.91 24.23
N ILE A 83 -13.76 7.27 22.95
CA ILE A 83 -14.89 7.17 22.00
C ILE A 83 -15.11 5.71 21.61
N VAL A 84 -14.05 4.93 21.43
CA VAL A 84 -14.11 3.47 21.18
C VAL A 84 -14.88 2.78 22.31
N ASN A 85 -14.60 3.12 23.56
CA ASN A 85 -15.33 2.68 24.74
C ASN A 85 -15.47 1.14 24.83
N GLY A 86 -14.36 0.42 24.65
CA GLY A 86 -14.30 -1.04 24.78
C GLY A 86 -14.89 -1.85 23.61
N ARG A 87 -15.36 -1.18 22.57
CA ARG A 87 -15.82 -1.87 21.34
C ARG A 87 -14.66 -2.50 20.59
N GLN A 88 -14.93 -3.55 19.83
CA GLN A 88 -13.99 -4.12 18.88
C GLN A 88 -13.65 -3.10 17.79
N ILE A 89 -12.38 -3.08 17.37
CA ILE A 89 -11.85 -2.07 16.46
C ILE A 89 -11.56 -2.66 15.09
N ILE A 90 -12.28 -2.19 14.08
CA ILE A 90 -11.79 -2.23 12.71
C ILE A 90 -10.94 -0.98 12.54
N LEU A 91 -9.64 -1.12 12.23
CA LEU A 91 -8.71 0.00 12.09
C LEU A 91 -8.32 0.19 10.63
N ARG A 92 -8.22 1.45 10.24
CA ARG A 92 -7.61 1.86 9.00
C ARG A 92 -6.65 3.02 9.23
N VAL A 93 -5.44 2.94 8.65
CA VAL A 93 -4.44 4.01 8.71
C VAL A 93 -3.94 4.30 7.30
N ASP A 94 -4.35 5.44 6.73
CA ASP A 94 -4.05 5.76 5.34
C ASP A 94 -3.94 7.27 5.09
N ARG A 95 -3.29 7.62 3.98
CA ARG A 95 -3.42 8.95 3.38
C ARG A 95 -4.75 9.06 2.64
N VAL A 96 -5.35 10.26 2.63
CA VAL A 96 -6.60 10.53 1.89
C VAL A 96 -6.30 10.57 0.38
N GLU A 97 -6.21 9.41 -0.23
CA GLU A 97 -5.93 9.22 -1.66
C GLU A 97 -6.93 8.25 -2.31
N PRO A 98 -7.39 8.51 -3.55
CA PRO A 98 -8.35 7.63 -4.23
C PRO A 98 -7.87 6.17 -4.35
N THR A 99 -6.56 5.95 -4.55
CA THR A 99 -5.97 4.61 -4.64
C THR A 99 -6.09 3.81 -3.35
N LYS A 100 -6.24 4.49 -2.21
CA LYS A 100 -6.46 3.87 -0.91
C LYS A 100 -7.89 3.33 -0.72
N ASN A 101 -8.83 3.70 -1.59
CA ASN A 101 -10.16 3.09 -1.66
C ASN A 101 -10.98 3.18 -0.35
N ILE A 102 -10.87 4.31 0.34
CA ILE A 102 -11.48 4.52 1.66
C ILE A 102 -13.00 4.41 1.59
N VAL A 103 -13.60 4.96 0.52
CA VAL A 103 -15.05 4.95 0.32
C VAL A 103 -15.62 3.54 0.28
N ARG A 104 -15.00 2.61 -0.50
CA ARG A 104 -15.49 1.22 -0.53
C ARG A 104 -15.27 0.49 0.79
N GLY A 105 -14.21 0.80 1.53
CA GLY A 105 -14.06 0.27 2.89
C GLY A 105 -15.17 0.71 3.84
N LEU A 106 -15.62 1.97 3.73
CA LEU A 106 -16.77 2.49 4.48
C LEU A 106 -18.08 1.83 4.05
N LEU A 107 -18.29 1.62 2.73
CA LEU A 107 -19.48 0.92 2.22
C LEU A 107 -19.52 -0.54 2.65
N ALA A 108 -18.37 -1.23 2.70
CA ALA A 108 -18.29 -2.58 3.22
C ALA A 108 -18.63 -2.65 4.72
N PHE A 109 -18.22 -1.65 5.48
CA PHE A 109 -18.60 -1.54 6.89
C PHE A 109 -20.10 -1.21 7.08
N GLU A 110 -20.65 -0.31 6.27
CA GLU A 110 -22.10 -0.04 6.24
C GLU A 110 -22.89 -1.32 5.96
N LEU A 111 -22.45 -2.08 4.93
CA LEU A 111 -23.08 -3.37 4.56
C LEU A 111 -22.96 -4.41 5.67
N LEU A 112 -21.81 -4.51 6.33
CA LEU A 112 -21.61 -5.39 7.48
C LEU A 112 -22.65 -5.11 8.59
N LEU A 113 -22.86 -3.83 8.93
CA LEU A 113 -23.83 -3.45 9.97
C LEU A 113 -25.29 -3.61 9.52
N ASP A 114 -25.58 -3.49 8.22
CA ASP A 114 -26.92 -3.77 7.68
C ASP A 114 -27.28 -5.26 7.75
N GLN A 115 -26.30 -6.13 7.45
CA GLN A 115 -26.47 -7.59 7.50
C GLN A 115 -26.41 -8.14 8.93
N HIS A 116 -25.70 -7.44 9.84
CA HIS A 116 -25.46 -7.84 11.22
C HIS A 116 -25.72 -6.70 12.20
N PRO A 117 -27.00 -6.32 12.43
CA PRO A 117 -27.36 -5.19 13.28
C PRO A 117 -26.89 -5.31 14.74
N GLU A 118 -26.67 -6.53 15.22
CA GLU A 118 -26.12 -6.79 16.56
C GLU A 118 -24.73 -6.17 16.77
N LEU A 119 -23.97 -5.98 15.68
CA LEU A 119 -22.63 -5.40 15.74
C LEU A 119 -22.60 -3.89 16.00
N VAL A 120 -23.70 -3.17 15.79
CA VAL A 120 -23.76 -1.69 15.88
C VAL A 120 -23.22 -1.15 17.20
N LYS A 121 -23.47 -1.85 18.33
CA LYS A 121 -22.99 -1.45 19.65
C LYS A 121 -21.65 -2.09 20.06
N GLU A 122 -21.22 -3.11 19.35
CA GLU A 122 -20.07 -3.92 19.70
C GLU A 122 -18.80 -3.58 18.91
N VAL A 123 -18.96 -2.98 17.72
CA VAL A 123 -17.85 -2.72 16.78
C VAL A 123 -17.79 -1.25 16.42
N CYS A 124 -16.60 -0.72 16.16
CA CYS A 124 -16.42 0.59 15.56
C CYS A 124 -15.33 0.56 14.50
N PHE A 125 -15.49 1.41 13.47
CA PHE A 125 -14.48 1.61 12.44
C PHE A 125 -13.68 2.89 12.73
N VAL A 126 -12.42 2.73 13.13
CA VAL A 126 -11.50 3.83 13.42
C VAL A 126 -10.68 4.14 12.17
N LEU A 127 -10.88 5.32 11.62
CA LEU A 127 -10.15 5.85 10.48
C LEU A 127 -9.08 6.84 10.97
N MET A 128 -7.80 6.49 10.83
CA MET A 128 -6.66 7.38 11.05
C MET A 128 -6.19 7.92 9.69
N LEU A 129 -6.72 9.08 9.29
CA LEU A 129 -6.54 9.62 7.96
C LEU A 129 -5.59 10.80 7.93
N VAL A 130 -4.57 10.73 7.06
CA VAL A 130 -3.62 11.81 6.82
C VAL A 130 -4.06 12.57 5.57
N PRO A 131 -4.36 13.88 5.65
CA PRO A 131 -4.64 14.70 4.47
C PRO A 131 -3.51 14.62 3.44
N SER A 132 -3.86 14.52 2.15
CA SER A 132 -2.89 14.42 1.07
C SER A 132 -3.31 15.28 -0.12
N ARG A 133 -2.34 15.96 -0.73
CA ARG A 133 -2.50 16.73 -1.98
C ARG A 133 -3.72 17.68 -2.00
N GLU A 134 -3.98 18.39 -0.89
CA GLU A 134 -5.17 19.26 -0.70
C GLU A 134 -5.29 20.37 -1.74
N GLY A 135 -4.17 20.77 -2.39
CA GLY A 135 -4.16 21.69 -3.53
C GLY A 135 -4.86 21.13 -4.78
N VAL A 136 -5.03 19.81 -4.90
CA VAL A 136 -5.63 19.17 -6.08
C VAL A 136 -7.13 18.97 -5.86
N THR A 137 -7.96 19.55 -6.73
CA THR A 137 -9.43 19.54 -6.62
C THR A 137 -10.01 18.13 -6.47
N ARG A 138 -9.49 17.13 -7.22
CA ARG A 138 -9.94 15.74 -7.14
C ARG A 138 -9.73 15.15 -5.73
N TYR A 139 -8.61 15.44 -5.08
CA TYR A 139 -8.32 14.98 -3.72
C TYR A 139 -9.22 15.64 -2.69
N ARG A 140 -9.49 16.94 -2.82
CA ARG A 140 -10.46 17.65 -1.94
C ARG A 140 -11.88 17.09 -2.08
N ARG A 141 -12.35 16.82 -3.30
CA ARG A 141 -13.66 16.19 -3.53
C ARG A 141 -13.73 14.82 -2.88
N TYR A 142 -12.66 14.02 -3.01
CA TYR A 142 -12.58 12.71 -2.39
C TYR A 142 -12.62 12.80 -0.86
N ALA A 143 -11.86 13.70 -0.24
CA ALA A 143 -11.92 13.95 1.21
C ALA A 143 -13.34 14.36 1.67
N THR A 144 -14.01 15.24 0.92
CA THR A 144 -15.38 15.64 1.19
C THR A 144 -16.36 14.45 1.10
N SER A 145 -16.20 13.57 0.11
CA SER A 145 -17.06 12.38 -0.03
C SER A 145 -16.91 11.43 1.15
N ILE A 146 -15.69 11.24 1.65
CA ILE A 146 -15.42 10.44 2.86
C ILE A 146 -16.15 11.04 4.06
N THR A 147 -16.01 12.35 4.31
CA THR A 147 -16.64 13.02 5.46
C THR A 147 -18.16 12.89 5.41
N LYS A 148 -18.77 13.09 4.22
CA LYS A 148 -20.22 12.95 4.02
C LYS A 148 -20.69 11.52 4.28
N LEU A 149 -19.91 10.52 3.80
CA LEU A 149 -20.26 9.12 3.98
C LEU A 149 -20.12 8.69 5.45
N VAL A 150 -19.10 9.15 6.14
CA VAL A 150 -18.97 8.94 7.61
C VAL A 150 -20.17 9.48 8.36
N GLN A 151 -20.60 10.72 8.03
CA GLN A 151 -21.78 11.33 8.65
C GLN A 151 -23.03 10.49 8.37
N LYS A 152 -23.28 10.14 7.09
CA LYS A 152 -24.42 9.32 6.67
C LYS A 152 -24.49 8.00 7.44
N ILE A 153 -23.36 7.29 7.57
CA ILE A 153 -23.30 6.00 8.28
C ILE A 153 -23.61 6.20 9.78
N ASN A 154 -23.00 7.19 10.43
CA ASN A 154 -23.26 7.46 11.84
C ASN A 154 -24.71 7.88 12.10
N ASP A 155 -25.31 8.69 11.22
CA ASP A 155 -26.72 9.10 11.33
C ASP A 155 -27.67 7.90 11.13
N LYS A 156 -27.34 7.00 10.19
CA LYS A 156 -28.14 5.80 9.90
C LYS A 156 -28.23 4.85 11.09
N PHE A 157 -27.13 4.62 11.79
CA PHE A 157 -27.10 3.68 12.91
C PHE A 157 -27.32 4.34 14.29
N GLY A 158 -27.44 5.68 14.35
CA GLY A 158 -27.70 6.44 15.56
C GLY A 158 -26.59 6.42 16.60
N GLU A 159 -25.39 5.98 16.20
CA GLU A 159 -24.21 5.79 17.06
C GLU A 159 -22.95 6.28 16.31
N LYS A 160 -21.90 6.63 17.05
CA LYS A 160 -20.57 6.87 16.45
C LYS A 160 -19.90 5.55 16.10
N VAL A 161 -20.46 4.83 15.12
CA VAL A 161 -19.89 3.56 14.64
C VAL A 161 -18.64 3.79 13.79
N VAL A 162 -18.50 4.96 13.13
CA VAL A 162 -17.29 5.39 12.42
C VAL A 162 -16.65 6.56 13.16
N ILE A 163 -15.40 6.39 13.57
CA ILE A 163 -14.58 7.39 14.27
C ILE A 163 -13.51 7.90 13.31
N ASN A 164 -13.72 9.07 12.71
CA ASN A 164 -12.79 9.67 11.76
C ASN A 164 -11.81 10.61 12.46
N VAL A 165 -10.56 10.22 12.51
CA VAL A 165 -9.45 10.95 13.15
C VAL A 165 -8.50 11.45 12.07
N GLN A 166 -8.46 12.75 11.85
CA GLN A 166 -7.60 13.36 10.83
C GLN A 166 -6.30 13.90 11.43
N GLY A 167 -5.29 13.96 10.59
CA GLY A 167 -4.00 14.58 10.88
C GLY A 167 -2.83 13.60 10.91
N ASN A 168 -1.65 14.13 10.62
CA ASN A 168 -0.41 13.36 10.58
C ASN A 168 0.18 13.22 11.99
N ASN A 169 -0.05 12.08 12.64
CA ASN A 169 0.52 11.75 13.94
C ASN A 169 0.84 10.25 14.00
N GLN A 170 2.08 9.89 13.68
CA GLN A 170 2.54 8.50 13.66
C GLN A 170 2.36 7.82 15.04
N GLY A 171 2.71 8.49 16.14
CA GLY A 171 2.56 7.91 17.48
C GLY A 171 1.11 7.55 17.79
N ARG A 172 0.15 8.42 17.45
CA ARG A 172 -1.28 8.13 17.61
C ARG A 172 -1.74 6.93 16.78
N ALA A 173 -1.28 6.85 15.52
CA ALA A 173 -1.62 5.74 14.65
C ALA A 173 -1.05 4.41 15.17
N LEU A 174 0.22 4.41 15.59
CA LEU A 174 0.87 3.23 16.17
C LEU A 174 0.24 2.80 17.50
N ALA A 175 -0.20 3.75 18.36
CA ALA A 175 -0.93 3.43 19.57
C ALA A 175 -2.28 2.76 19.27
N ALA A 176 -3.02 3.24 18.24
CA ALA A 176 -4.25 2.60 17.79
C ALA A 176 -3.99 1.21 17.19
N MET A 177 -2.88 1.02 16.49
CA MET A 177 -2.48 -0.27 15.91
C MET A 177 -2.19 -1.34 16.99
N ARG A 178 -1.98 -0.98 18.23
CA ARG A 178 -1.83 -1.98 19.32
C ARG A 178 -3.14 -2.69 19.66
N GLU A 179 -4.29 -2.04 19.42
CA GLU A 179 -5.59 -2.44 19.96
C GLU A 179 -6.58 -2.97 18.91
N TYR A 180 -6.24 -2.99 17.62
CA TYR A 180 -7.20 -3.42 16.61
C TYR A 180 -7.52 -4.92 16.68
N ASP A 181 -8.77 -5.25 16.42
CA ASP A 181 -9.23 -6.63 16.13
C ASP A 181 -9.07 -6.96 14.65
N VAL A 182 -9.34 -5.99 13.77
CA VAL A 182 -9.15 -6.11 12.33
C VAL A 182 -8.46 -4.87 11.80
N MET A 183 -7.42 -5.03 10.99
CA MET A 183 -6.85 -3.93 10.21
C MET A 183 -7.20 -4.08 8.74
N LEU A 184 -7.97 -3.13 8.21
CA LEU A 184 -8.42 -3.15 6.81
C LEU A 184 -7.48 -2.36 5.90
N VAL A 185 -6.91 -3.04 4.92
CA VAL A 185 -6.04 -2.51 3.86
C VAL A 185 -6.64 -2.88 2.51
N ASN A 186 -7.64 -2.12 2.03
CA ASN A 186 -8.34 -2.42 0.78
C ASN A 186 -7.96 -1.50 -0.38
N SER A 187 -6.69 -1.11 -0.48
CA SER A 187 -6.18 -0.27 -1.59
C SER A 187 -6.45 -0.92 -2.94
N ILE A 188 -6.83 -0.11 -3.95
CA ILE A 188 -6.97 -0.58 -5.34
C ILE A 188 -5.63 -1.04 -5.89
N ILE A 189 -4.57 -0.30 -5.57
CA ILE A 189 -3.18 -0.62 -5.87
C ILE A 189 -2.29 0.05 -4.84
N ASP A 190 -1.29 -0.68 -4.37
CA ASP A 190 -0.31 -0.17 -3.41
C ASP A 190 1.02 -0.88 -3.60
N GLY A 191 2.13 -0.17 -3.66
CA GLY A 191 3.45 -0.76 -3.87
C GLY A 191 3.87 -1.71 -2.74
N MET A 192 3.57 -1.37 -1.47
CA MET A 192 3.88 -2.22 -0.32
C MET A 192 2.84 -2.11 0.80
N HIS A 193 2.50 -0.90 1.27
CA HIS A 193 1.69 -0.61 2.44
C HIS A 193 2.38 -0.91 3.77
N LEU A 194 3.38 -0.09 4.13
CA LEU A 194 4.16 -0.28 5.38
C LEU A 194 3.33 -0.28 6.65
N GLY A 195 2.21 0.46 6.68
CA GLY A 195 1.29 0.47 7.82
C GLY A 195 0.75 -0.91 8.19
N ALA A 196 0.60 -1.84 7.24
CA ALA A 196 0.23 -3.22 7.54
C ALA A 196 1.34 -3.97 8.29
N LYS A 197 2.61 -3.77 7.89
CA LYS A 197 3.77 -4.34 8.60
C LYS A 197 3.93 -3.73 10.00
N GLU A 198 3.78 -2.40 10.11
CA GLU A 198 3.81 -1.70 11.40
C GLU A 198 2.71 -2.21 12.33
N GLY A 199 1.48 -2.32 11.82
CA GLY A 199 0.33 -2.83 12.57
C GLY A 199 0.54 -4.27 13.06
N ALA A 200 1.05 -5.16 12.20
CA ALA A 200 1.36 -6.54 12.56
C ALA A 200 2.35 -6.65 13.73
N VAL A 201 3.38 -5.76 13.74
CA VAL A 201 4.46 -5.80 14.75
C VAL A 201 4.03 -5.25 16.11
N VAL A 202 3.13 -4.26 16.13
CA VAL A 202 2.73 -3.60 17.39
C VAL A 202 1.42 -4.10 17.96
N ASN A 203 0.65 -4.91 17.24
CA ASN A 203 -0.64 -5.40 17.71
C ASN A 203 -0.47 -6.32 18.93
N GLU A 204 -1.28 -6.06 19.97
CA GLU A 204 -1.30 -6.81 21.25
C GLU A 204 -2.64 -7.53 21.48
N ASN A 205 -3.53 -7.49 20.47
CA ASN A 205 -4.92 -7.96 20.59
C ASN A 205 -5.23 -9.15 19.66
N ASP A 206 -4.20 -9.86 19.18
CA ASP A 206 -4.35 -10.92 18.18
C ASP A 206 -5.18 -10.46 16.95
N GLY A 207 -4.98 -9.20 16.55
CA GLY A 207 -5.68 -8.58 15.44
C GLY A 207 -5.27 -9.16 14.09
N VAL A 208 -6.26 -9.33 13.22
CA VAL A 208 -6.07 -9.91 11.88
C VAL A 208 -6.00 -8.85 10.81
N LEU A 209 -5.08 -9.01 9.86
CA LEU A 209 -4.97 -8.18 8.68
C LEU A 209 -5.93 -8.66 7.58
N VAL A 210 -6.79 -7.78 7.09
CA VAL A 210 -7.61 -7.97 5.89
C VAL A 210 -7.02 -7.10 4.79
N ILE A 211 -6.38 -7.72 3.80
CA ILE A 211 -5.51 -7.03 2.83
C ILE A 211 -5.98 -7.27 1.41
N SER A 212 -6.03 -6.19 0.62
CA SER A 212 -6.22 -6.27 -0.83
C SER A 212 -5.14 -7.13 -1.49
N ARG A 213 -5.54 -8.06 -2.37
CA ARG A 213 -4.61 -8.88 -3.17
C ARG A 213 -3.75 -8.07 -4.14
N THR A 214 -4.09 -6.79 -4.34
CA THR A 214 -3.34 -5.85 -5.19
C THR A 214 -2.41 -4.92 -4.40
N ALA A 215 -2.28 -5.10 -3.09
CA ALA A 215 -1.29 -4.43 -2.26
C ALA A 215 -0.03 -5.30 -2.16
N GLY A 216 1.16 -4.72 -2.38
CA GLY A 216 2.42 -5.47 -2.41
C GLY A 216 2.69 -6.27 -1.14
N VAL A 217 2.31 -5.74 0.03
CA VAL A 217 2.43 -6.45 1.31
C VAL A 217 1.64 -7.77 1.34
N TYR A 218 0.60 -7.92 0.52
CA TYR A 218 -0.15 -9.16 0.45
C TYR A 218 0.71 -10.34 0.00
N GLN A 219 1.64 -10.15 -0.95
CA GLN A 219 2.55 -11.20 -1.41
C GLN A 219 3.39 -11.81 -0.28
N GLU A 220 3.73 -11.02 0.73
CA GLU A 220 4.44 -11.53 1.92
C GLU A 220 3.47 -12.19 2.92
N MET A 221 2.22 -11.73 2.99
CA MET A 221 1.25 -12.09 4.03
C MET A 221 0.19 -13.11 3.59
N GLU A 222 0.12 -13.50 2.30
CA GLU A 222 -0.95 -14.34 1.75
C GLU A 222 -1.05 -15.73 2.38
N ASN A 223 0.07 -16.34 2.73
CA ASN A 223 0.13 -17.72 3.21
C ASN A 223 -0.28 -17.86 4.70
N GLY A 224 -1.49 -17.43 5.05
CA GLY A 224 -2.07 -17.57 6.41
C GLY A 224 -1.51 -16.58 7.44
N ALA A 225 -1.05 -15.40 6.99
CA ALA A 225 -0.73 -14.25 7.83
C ALA A 225 -1.78 -13.12 7.67
N SER A 226 -2.64 -13.21 6.65
CA SER A 226 -3.73 -12.27 6.40
C SER A 226 -4.90 -12.95 5.69
N LEU A 227 -6.06 -12.27 5.65
CA LEU A 227 -7.16 -12.58 4.76
C LEU A 227 -7.05 -11.68 3.52
N GLY A 228 -6.99 -12.30 2.33
CA GLY A 228 -6.91 -11.59 1.06
C GLY A 228 -8.29 -11.25 0.49
N ILE A 229 -8.50 -10.00 0.05
CA ILE A 229 -9.75 -9.53 -0.55
C ILE A 229 -9.53 -8.91 -1.94
N VAL A 230 -10.57 -8.91 -2.77
CA VAL A 230 -10.64 -8.11 -3.99
C VAL A 230 -11.10 -6.69 -3.60
N PRO A 231 -10.30 -5.63 -3.82
CA PRO A 231 -10.57 -4.31 -3.26
C PRO A 231 -11.82 -3.64 -3.81
N THR A 232 -12.38 -4.12 -4.91
CA THR A 232 -13.63 -3.63 -5.51
C THR A 232 -14.87 -4.39 -5.05
N ASP A 233 -14.69 -5.56 -4.41
CA ASP A 233 -15.78 -6.38 -3.89
C ASP A 233 -16.12 -5.95 -2.47
N ILE A 234 -17.24 -5.25 -2.35
CA ILE A 234 -17.75 -4.72 -1.07
C ILE A 234 -18.28 -5.88 -0.20
N GLN A 235 -18.94 -6.88 -0.82
CA GLN A 235 -19.48 -8.02 -0.09
C GLN A 235 -18.35 -8.90 0.46
N GLU A 236 -17.37 -9.30 -0.36
CA GLU A 236 -16.20 -10.08 0.11
C GLU A 236 -15.48 -9.35 1.26
N THR A 237 -15.41 -8.00 1.18
CA THR A 237 -14.80 -7.21 2.26
C THR A 237 -15.65 -7.28 3.54
N ALA A 238 -16.98 -7.12 3.46
CA ALA A 238 -17.88 -7.21 4.60
C ALA A 238 -17.84 -8.61 5.24
N ASP A 239 -17.90 -9.68 4.43
CA ASP A 239 -17.83 -11.07 4.89
C ASP A 239 -16.49 -11.37 5.59
N SER A 240 -15.38 -10.83 5.05
CA SER A 240 -14.05 -11.00 5.66
C SER A 240 -13.95 -10.30 7.01
N LEU A 241 -14.54 -9.10 7.16
CA LEU A 241 -14.63 -8.41 8.44
C LEU A 241 -15.46 -9.21 9.44
N TYR A 242 -16.65 -9.70 9.02
CA TYR A 242 -17.51 -10.55 9.86
C TYR A 242 -16.80 -11.82 10.32
N LYS A 243 -16.12 -12.47 9.39
CA LYS A 243 -15.36 -13.70 9.68
C LYS A 243 -14.36 -13.49 10.81
N VAL A 244 -13.56 -12.41 10.77
CA VAL A 244 -12.59 -12.13 11.83
C VAL A 244 -13.29 -11.83 13.16
N LEU A 245 -14.36 -11.04 13.11
CA LEU A 245 -15.04 -10.56 14.32
C LEU A 245 -15.88 -11.63 15.00
N ARG A 246 -16.40 -12.65 14.27
CA ARG A 246 -17.39 -13.60 14.78
C ARG A 246 -17.09 -15.06 14.54
N GLU A 247 -16.45 -15.43 13.43
CA GLU A 247 -16.28 -16.83 13.06
C GLU A 247 -14.92 -17.40 13.46
N MET A 248 -13.87 -16.57 13.43
CA MET A 248 -12.52 -17.03 13.80
C MET A 248 -12.41 -17.27 15.30
N THR A 249 -11.87 -18.41 15.65
CA THR A 249 -11.51 -18.74 17.03
C THR A 249 -10.33 -17.88 17.52
N PRO A 250 -10.19 -17.66 18.83
CA PRO A 250 -9.01 -16.97 19.38
C PRO A 250 -7.68 -17.61 18.95
N GLN A 251 -7.63 -18.93 18.84
CA GLN A 251 -6.44 -19.67 18.43
C GLN A 251 -6.08 -19.42 16.95
N GLU A 252 -7.06 -19.32 16.07
CA GLU A 252 -6.84 -18.98 14.65
C GLU A 252 -6.34 -17.54 14.50
N ARG A 253 -6.95 -16.59 15.22
CA ARG A 253 -6.51 -15.19 15.25
C ARG A 253 -5.08 -15.08 15.77
N HIS A 254 -4.75 -15.69 16.91
CA HIS A 254 -3.41 -15.72 17.48
C HIS A 254 -2.37 -16.29 16.51
N LYS A 255 -2.68 -17.43 15.86
CA LYS A 255 -1.79 -18.05 14.87
C LYS A 255 -1.52 -17.11 13.69
N MET A 256 -2.55 -16.43 13.19
CA MET A 256 -2.45 -15.53 12.04
C MET A 256 -1.67 -14.26 12.41
N SER A 257 -1.99 -13.61 13.52
CA SER A 257 -1.33 -12.39 13.99
C SER A 257 0.15 -12.63 14.30
N THR A 258 0.47 -13.71 15.02
CA THR A 258 1.87 -14.11 15.31
C THR A 258 2.66 -14.35 14.03
N LYS A 259 2.04 -15.01 13.03
CA LYS A 259 2.69 -15.23 11.73
C LYS A 259 2.93 -13.91 11.00
N ALA A 260 1.97 -12.99 10.99
CA ALA A 260 2.10 -11.67 10.37
C ALA A 260 3.22 -10.86 11.04
N ALA A 261 3.26 -10.82 12.38
CA ALA A 261 4.30 -10.13 13.14
C ALA A 261 5.70 -10.69 12.84
N ARG A 262 5.83 -12.02 12.76
CA ARG A 262 7.09 -12.69 12.41
C ARG A 262 7.56 -12.32 11.00
N ILE A 263 6.66 -12.34 10.01
CA ILE A 263 6.99 -11.98 8.62
C ILE A 263 7.41 -10.51 8.55
N ALA A 264 6.64 -9.59 9.17
CA ALA A 264 6.95 -8.17 9.17
C ALA A 264 8.28 -7.82 9.88
N SER A 265 8.74 -8.68 10.79
CA SER A 265 9.99 -8.50 11.54
C SER A 265 11.18 -9.23 10.93
N SER A 266 10.98 -10.15 9.98
CA SER A 266 12.04 -11.04 9.46
C SER A 266 13.00 -10.36 8.50
N HIS A 267 12.57 -9.27 7.84
CA HIS A 267 13.37 -8.50 6.89
C HIS A 267 13.19 -7.01 7.19
N THR A 268 14.24 -6.41 7.74
CA THR A 268 14.22 -5.01 8.19
C THR A 268 14.59 -4.05 7.07
N VAL A 269 14.42 -2.74 7.33
CA VAL A 269 14.90 -1.71 6.39
C VAL A 269 16.43 -1.75 6.22
N ILE A 270 17.17 -2.26 7.19
CA ILE A 270 18.62 -2.42 7.10
C ILE A 270 18.96 -3.58 6.17
N ASP A 271 18.27 -4.72 6.30
CA ASP A 271 18.42 -5.87 5.41
C ASP A 271 18.06 -5.49 3.96
N TRP A 272 16.96 -4.74 3.78
CA TRP A 272 16.55 -4.19 2.49
C TRP A 272 17.66 -3.36 1.81
N LEU A 273 18.36 -2.51 2.56
CA LEU A 273 19.48 -1.73 2.03
C LEU A 273 20.70 -2.61 1.76
N ALA A 274 21.02 -3.55 2.67
CA ALA A 274 22.15 -4.45 2.54
C ALA A 274 22.02 -5.34 1.30
N ASP A 275 20.83 -5.87 1.03
CA ASP A 275 20.57 -6.70 -0.15
C ASP A 275 20.79 -5.92 -1.45
N GLN A 276 20.37 -4.67 -1.53
CA GLN A 276 20.61 -3.82 -2.69
C GLN A 276 22.08 -3.53 -2.91
N LEU A 277 22.82 -3.18 -1.83
CA LEU A 277 24.25 -2.89 -1.92
C LEU A 277 25.05 -4.13 -2.33
N LYS A 278 24.68 -5.31 -1.83
CA LYS A 278 25.32 -6.58 -2.19
C LYS A 278 25.14 -6.90 -3.68
N ASP A 279 23.93 -6.75 -4.19
CA ASP A 279 23.66 -7.02 -5.61
C ASP A 279 24.34 -6.00 -6.51
N LEU A 280 24.38 -4.72 -6.13
CA LEU A 280 25.11 -3.68 -6.86
C LEU A 280 26.64 -3.97 -6.91
N GLN A 281 27.23 -4.45 -5.82
CA GLN A 281 28.65 -4.84 -5.81
C GLN A 281 28.94 -5.98 -6.78
N GLY A 282 28.06 -7.00 -6.84
CA GLY A 282 28.20 -8.12 -7.77
C GLY A 282 28.05 -7.75 -9.24
N ILE A 283 27.41 -6.61 -9.54
CA ILE A 283 27.26 -6.09 -10.92
C ILE A 283 28.45 -5.20 -11.30
N ILE A 284 28.92 -4.37 -10.38
CA ILE A 284 30.00 -3.40 -10.62
C ILE A 284 31.39 -4.09 -10.62
N ILE A 285 31.53 -5.19 -9.88
CA ILE A 285 32.78 -5.95 -9.79
C ILE A 285 32.50 -7.37 -10.31
N PRO A 286 32.63 -7.64 -11.61
CA PRO A 286 32.64 -9.02 -12.11
C PRO A 286 33.76 -9.81 -11.39
N GLU A 287 33.48 -11.06 -11.01
CA GLU A 287 34.40 -11.91 -10.25
C GLU A 287 35.79 -12.14 -10.94
N ASP A 288 35.97 -11.65 -12.16
CA ASP A 288 37.18 -11.84 -13.00
C ASP A 288 38.05 -10.57 -13.17
N ILE A 289 37.87 -9.51 -12.36
CA ILE A 289 38.73 -8.32 -12.45
C ILE A 289 39.67 -8.25 -11.23
N ASP A 290 40.91 -8.70 -11.42
CA ASP A 290 42.02 -8.61 -10.46
C ASP A 290 42.58 -7.18 -10.26
N GLU A 291 42.00 -6.13 -10.85
CA GLU A 291 42.43 -4.75 -10.65
C GLU A 291 41.25 -3.81 -10.30
N PRO A 292 41.44 -2.93 -9.31
CA PRO A 292 40.39 -1.93 -8.97
C PRO A 292 40.25 -0.93 -10.09
N VAL A 293 39.13 -0.99 -10.81
CA VAL A 293 38.75 0.05 -11.79
C VAL A 293 38.41 1.31 -11.00
N ALA A 294 39.22 2.36 -11.14
CA ALA A 294 38.89 3.67 -10.63
C ALA A 294 37.54 4.12 -11.19
N ALA A 295 36.58 4.38 -10.31
CA ALA A 295 35.23 4.81 -10.70
C ALA A 295 35.32 6.11 -11.52
N THR A 296 35.23 6.00 -12.83
CA THR A 296 35.06 7.16 -13.70
C THR A 296 33.60 7.58 -13.61
N ILE A 297 33.31 8.55 -12.80
CA ILE A 297 32.00 9.22 -12.81
C ILE A 297 31.88 9.90 -14.18
N ILE A 298 31.12 9.29 -15.09
CA ILE A 298 30.71 9.94 -16.33
C ILE A 298 29.67 10.98 -15.94
N PRO A 299 29.96 12.29 -16.07
CA PRO A 299 28.95 13.32 -15.78
C PRO A 299 27.78 13.10 -16.76
N CYS A 300 26.58 13.05 -16.25
CA CYS A 300 25.38 13.17 -17.10
C CYS A 300 25.55 14.42 -17.95
N ALA A 301 25.59 14.23 -19.28
CA ALA A 301 25.70 15.35 -20.21
C ALA A 301 24.59 16.37 -19.90
N ASN A 302 24.98 17.63 -19.65
CA ASN A 302 24.06 18.74 -19.53
C ASN A 302 23.14 18.75 -20.76
N ILE A 303 21.86 18.49 -20.55
CA ILE A 303 20.83 18.76 -21.55
C ILE A 303 20.67 20.27 -21.59
N ASN A 304 21.57 20.92 -22.31
CA ASN A 304 21.38 22.33 -22.70
C ASN A 304 20.23 22.36 -23.71
N ASN A 305 19.26 23.19 -23.41
CA ASN A 305 18.18 23.58 -24.32
C ASN A 305 18.76 24.28 -25.55
N ASP A 306 19.17 23.53 -26.55
CA ASP A 306 19.37 24.07 -27.90
C ASP A 306 18.13 23.74 -28.73
N SER A 307 17.30 24.77 -28.90
CA SER A 307 15.98 24.71 -29.54
C SER A 307 16.02 24.71 -31.08
N ASP A 308 17.17 24.48 -31.73
CA ASP A 308 17.27 24.75 -33.18
C ASP A 308 17.85 23.64 -34.05
N ASN A 309 17.80 22.37 -33.67
CA ASN A 309 18.13 21.28 -34.61
C ASN A 309 17.25 20.05 -34.44
N ARG A 310 16.00 20.10 -34.95
CA ARG A 310 15.15 18.92 -35.09
C ARG A 310 15.24 18.34 -36.52
N PRO A 311 15.57 17.06 -36.69
CA PRO A 311 15.37 16.41 -37.96
C PRO A 311 13.87 16.33 -38.27
N SER A 312 13.49 16.69 -39.47
CA SER A 312 12.12 16.90 -40.00
C SER A 312 11.35 15.61 -40.34
N SER A 313 11.45 14.54 -39.55
CA SER A 313 10.76 13.29 -39.88
C SER A 313 10.24 12.50 -38.67
N VAL A 314 9.80 13.16 -37.61
CA VAL A 314 8.99 12.45 -36.60
C VAL A 314 7.52 12.66 -36.94
N ARG A 315 6.86 11.68 -37.54
CA ARG A 315 5.40 11.59 -37.66
C ARG A 315 4.82 11.69 -36.25
N ARG A 316 4.12 12.81 -36.00
CA ARG A 316 3.25 12.90 -34.82
C ARG A 316 2.17 11.83 -34.96
N LEU A 317 2.16 10.85 -34.08
CA LEU A 317 0.97 10.04 -33.87
C LEU A 317 -0.18 10.99 -33.51
N PRO A 318 -1.40 10.80 -34.03
CA PRO A 318 -2.54 11.60 -33.66
C PRO A 318 -2.70 11.50 -32.14
N ARG A 319 -2.93 12.64 -31.47
CA ARG A 319 -3.35 12.65 -30.07
C ARG A 319 -4.68 11.90 -30.00
N THR A 320 -4.64 10.64 -29.57
CA THR A 320 -5.84 9.98 -29.11
C THR A 320 -6.30 10.78 -27.90
N GLU A 321 -7.49 11.30 -27.94
CA GLU A 321 -8.14 11.86 -26.76
C GLU A 321 -8.03 10.84 -25.63
N PRO A 322 -7.75 11.27 -24.40
CA PRO A 322 -7.79 10.34 -23.27
C PRO A 322 -9.16 9.66 -23.28
N PRO A 323 -9.23 8.35 -22.95
CA PRO A 323 -10.51 7.65 -22.87
C PRO A 323 -11.46 8.46 -22.01
N PRO A 324 -12.75 8.55 -22.34
CA PRO A 324 -13.71 9.32 -21.61
C PRO A 324 -13.64 8.91 -20.14
N LEU A 325 -13.46 9.89 -19.27
CA LEU A 325 -13.54 9.70 -17.83
C LEU A 325 -14.82 8.93 -17.55
N ILE A 326 -14.74 7.86 -16.77
CA ILE A 326 -15.93 7.16 -16.26
C ILE A 326 -16.89 8.24 -15.77
N PRO A 327 -18.12 8.32 -16.33
CA PRO A 327 -19.04 9.39 -16.00
C PRO A 327 -19.28 9.44 -14.49
N ASP A 328 -19.41 10.65 -13.95
CA ASP A 328 -19.81 10.92 -12.56
C ASP A 328 -21.15 10.24 -12.15
N MET A 329 -21.82 9.58 -13.07
CA MET A 329 -23.10 8.87 -12.91
C MET A 329 -23.05 7.61 -12.03
N LEU A 330 -21.92 6.91 -11.91
CA LEU A 330 -21.89 5.65 -11.13
C LEU A 330 -21.87 5.86 -9.61
N VAL A 331 -21.58 7.06 -9.13
CA VAL A 331 -21.65 7.37 -7.69
C VAL A 331 -23.05 7.90 -7.31
N SER A 332 -23.74 8.55 -8.23
CA SER A 332 -25.08 9.12 -7.97
C SER A 332 -26.24 8.13 -8.21
N GLU A 333 -26.11 7.18 -9.12
CA GLU A 333 -27.19 6.21 -9.40
C GLU A 333 -27.24 5.05 -8.40
N GLN A 334 -26.12 4.67 -7.78
CA GLN A 334 -26.14 3.67 -6.70
C GLN A 334 -26.69 4.22 -5.38
N ILE A 335 -26.76 5.54 -5.22
CA ILE A 335 -27.34 6.19 -4.04
C ILE A 335 -28.83 6.49 -4.25
N ALA A 336 -29.35 6.51 -5.49
CA ALA A 336 -30.73 6.84 -5.80
C ALA A 336 -31.66 5.62 -5.99
N ASN A 337 -31.12 4.40 -6.08
CA ASN A 337 -31.89 3.17 -6.32
C ASN A 337 -31.79 2.12 -5.19
N GLN A 338 -31.42 2.51 -4.00
CA GLN A 338 -31.63 1.81 -2.74
C GLN A 338 -32.18 2.82 -1.71
#